data_2ef397fbe3f403632a270acbe265ee8f
#
_entry.id   2ef397fbe3f403632a270acbe265ee8f
#
_cell.length_a   1.000
_cell.length_b   1.000
_cell.length_c   1.000
_cell.angle_alpha   90.00
_cell.angle_beta   90.00
_cell.angle_gamma   90.00
#
_symmetry.space_group_name_H-M   'P 1'
#
loop_
_entity.id
_entity.type
_entity.pdbx_description
1 polymer ?
#
loop_
_entity_poly.entity_id
_entity_poly.type
_entity_poly.pdbx_seq_one_letter_code
_entity_poly.pdbx_strand_id
1 'polypeptide(L)'
;MRRYGLRLAQAMETRGNVCVGIDPHSSQLSAWGLEDNLQGLRSFSLTLVEAMAGQVPVVKPQSAFFERFGSRGIQVLEEVLAACREAGLLTILDVKRGDIGSTMAGYAQAYLSSGSPLAADAITLSPYLGYGSLAPALDLAKANGKGVYVLALTSNPEGFQVQHAQCASGKSVAADIISQAERTNKTDSDQGHIADVGLVVGATTGNAAKDLGIDFSAFSGSVLSPGIGAQGATPADIQKIFGESAFRVLASTSRGISSAGPKVSSLQAAARRITEQMSDIFRNGTSKA
;
A
#
# COMPACT_ATOMS: atom_id res chain seq x y z
N MET A 1 -2.40 -9.40 -19.41
CA MET A 1 -1.85 -9.59 -18.05
C MET A 1 -3.01 -9.76 -17.07
N ARG A 2 -2.93 -10.64 -16.05
CA ARG A 2 -4.02 -10.76 -15.04
C ARG A 2 -4.12 -9.43 -14.27
N ARG A 3 -5.34 -9.00 -13.96
CA ARG A 3 -5.64 -7.79 -13.18
C ARG A 3 -4.93 -7.82 -11.82
N TYR A 4 -4.55 -6.63 -11.34
CA TYR A 4 -3.84 -6.49 -10.06
C TYR A 4 -4.64 -7.09 -8.90
N GLY A 5 -5.92 -6.76 -8.78
CA GLY A 5 -6.77 -7.23 -7.70
C GLY A 5 -6.88 -8.76 -7.63
N LEU A 6 -6.91 -9.46 -8.78
CA LEU A 6 -6.89 -10.92 -8.82
C LEU A 6 -5.56 -11.50 -8.34
N ARG A 7 -4.44 -10.90 -8.76
CA ARG A 7 -3.09 -11.31 -8.31
C ARG A 7 -2.92 -11.07 -6.82
N LEU A 8 -3.42 -9.94 -6.33
CA LEU A 8 -3.40 -9.58 -4.92
C LEU A 8 -4.24 -10.57 -4.09
N ALA A 9 -5.48 -10.83 -4.50
CA ALA A 9 -6.37 -11.78 -3.80
C ALA A 9 -5.71 -13.15 -3.66
N GLN A 10 -5.14 -13.69 -4.74
CA GLN A 10 -4.43 -14.96 -4.73
C GLN A 10 -3.20 -14.94 -3.80
N ALA A 11 -2.44 -13.83 -3.80
CA ALA A 11 -1.28 -13.68 -2.93
C ALA A 11 -1.69 -13.58 -1.45
N MET A 12 -2.79 -12.88 -1.14
CA MET A 12 -3.33 -12.76 0.21
C MET A 12 -3.88 -14.09 0.73
N GLU A 13 -4.57 -14.86 -0.11
CA GLU A 13 -5.08 -16.18 0.25
C GLU A 13 -3.95 -17.13 0.69
N THR A 14 -2.81 -17.07 0.02
CA THR A 14 -1.68 -17.98 0.26
C THR A 14 -0.71 -17.51 1.32
N ARG A 15 -0.55 -16.19 1.52
CA ARG A 15 0.52 -15.57 2.34
C ARG A 15 -0.01 -14.58 3.39
N GLY A 16 -1.33 -14.52 3.56
CA GLY A 16 -1.96 -13.60 4.53
C GLY A 16 -2.02 -12.15 4.03
N ASN A 17 -2.38 -11.24 4.94
CA ASN A 17 -2.75 -9.87 4.61
C ASN A 17 -1.71 -8.82 5.05
N VAL A 18 -0.45 -9.20 5.19
CA VAL A 18 0.62 -8.29 5.65
C VAL A 18 1.35 -7.68 4.47
N CYS A 19 1.45 -6.35 4.47
CA CYS A 19 2.28 -5.57 3.55
C CYS A 19 3.52 -5.07 4.29
N VAL A 20 4.72 -5.41 3.80
CA VAL A 20 5.97 -5.03 4.47
C VAL A 20 6.58 -3.80 3.83
N GLY A 21 6.75 -2.74 4.64
CA GLY A 21 7.44 -1.51 4.20
C GLY A 21 8.94 -1.71 4.05
N ILE A 22 9.50 -1.22 2.94
CA ILE A 22 10.94 -1.05 2.75
C ILE A 22 11.24 0.43 2.93
N ASP A 23 11.51 0.78 4.17
CA ASP A 23 11.67 2.18 4.62
C ASP A 23 13.08 2.35 5.21
N PRO A 24 14.13 2.55 4.39
CA PRO A 24 15.52 2.66 4.83
C PRO A 24 15.83 4.01 5.48
N HIS A 25 15.21 4.25 6.65
CA HIS A 25 15.56 5.37 7.53
C HIS A 25 17.01 5.28 8.01
N SER A 26 17.67 6.40 8.21
CA SER A 26 19.04 6.44 8.78
C SER A 26 19.16 5.66 10.08
N SER A 27 18.14 5.74 10.96
CA SER A 27 18.11 4.97 12.21
C SER A 27 17.99 3.47 12.02
N GLN A 28 17.30 3.01 10.95
CA GLN A 28 17.19 1.58 10.63
C GLN A 28 18.48 1.05 10.01
N LEU A 29 19.13 1.84 9.15
CA LEU A 29 20.44 1.51 8.61
C LEU A 29 21.48 1.36 9.74
N SER A 30 21.55 2.33 10.64
CA SER A 30 22.43 2.28 11.81
C SER A 30 22.15 1.07 12.72
N ALA A 31 20.88 0.74 12.95
CA ALA A 31 20.49 -0.43 13.75
C ALA A 31 20.97 -1.76 13.12
N TRP A 32 21.17 -1.80 11.79
CA TRP A 32 21.74 -2.94 11.08
C TRP A 32 23.26 -2.88 10.93
N GLY A 33 23.92 -1.87 11.50
CA GLY A 33 25.37 -1.64 11.34
C GLY A 33 25.73 -1.16 9.94
N LEU A 34 24.78 -0.59 9.20
CA LEU A 34 24.99 -0.03 7.87
C LEU A 34 25.17 1.49 7.94
N GLU A 35 26.01 2.02 7.05
CA GLU A 35 26.16 3.46 6.87
C GLU A 35 24.96 4.05 6.11
N ASP A 36 24.64 5.33 6.40
CA ASP A 36 23.60 6.06 5.68
C ASP A 36 24.12 6.59 4.32
N ASN A 37 24.35 5.65 3.41
CA ASN A 37 24.85 5.88 2.06
C ASN A 37 24.18 4.93 1.06
N LEU A 38 24.55 5.02 -0.22
CA LEU A 38 24.00 4.18 -1.29
C LEU A 38 24.18 2.69 -1.06
N GLN A 39 25.33 2.28 -0.50
CA GLN A 39 25.61 0.88 -0.21
C GLN A 39 24.70 0.36 0.91
N GLY A 40 24.53 1.14 1.98
CA GLY A 40 23.61 0.82 3.07
C GLY A 40 22.16 0.76 2.61
N LEU A 41 21.72 1.76 1.81
CA LEU A 41 20.40 1.79 1.16
C LEU A 41 20.15 0.50 0.38
N ARG A 42 21.08 0.12 -0.48
CA ARG A 42 20.99 -1.07 -1.33
C ARG A 42 20.96 -2.36 -0.50
N SER A 43 21.90 -2.51 0.43
CA SER A 43 22.01 -3.72 1.27
C SER A 43 20.76 -3.93 2.11
N PHE A 44 20.26 -2.90 2.78
CA PHE A 44 19.04 -2.95 3.58
C PHE A 44 17.83 -3.38 2.73
N SER A 45 17.63 -2.73 1.59
CA SER A 45 16.46 -2.92 0.75
C SER A 45 16.43 -4.31 0.12
N LEU A 46 17.55 -4.78 -0.44
CA LEU A 46 17.63 -6.10 -1.08
C LEU A 46 17.54 -7.24 -0.05
N THR A 47 18.13 -7.08 1.16
CA THR A 47 17.98 -8.06 2.24
C THR A 47 16.50 -8.21 2.66
N LEU A 48 15.74 -7.10 2.70
CA LEU A 48 14.30 -7.19 2.96
C LEU A 48 13.55 -7.89 1.84
N VAL A 49 13.87 -7.64 0.57
CA VAL A 49 13.27 -8.37 -0.56
C VAL A 49 13.54 -9.87 -0.44
N GLU A 50 14.79 -10.26 -0.22
CA GLU A 50 15.18 -11.66 -0.01
C GLU A 50 14.39 -12.30 1.14
N ALA A 51 14.32 -11.61 2.27
CA ALA A 51 13.65 -12.13 3.46
C ALA A 51 12.13 -12.26 3.27
N MET A 52 11.51 -11.37 2.50
CA MET A 52 10.04 -11.36 2.31
C MET A 52 9.57 -12.23 1.16
N ALA A 53 10.47 -12.69 0.29
CA ALA A 53 10.13 -13.59 -0.81
C ALA A 53 9.42 -14.86 -0.29
N GLY A 54 8.21 -15.11 -0.79
CA GLY A 54 7.37 -16.24 -0.36
C GLY A 54 6.76 -16.13 1.06
N GLN A 55 7.11 -15.12 1.86
CA GLN A 55 6.60 -14.95 3.23
C GLN A 55 5.37 -14.05 3.31
N VAL A 56 5.29 -13.03 2.45
CA VAL A 56 4.20 -12.04 2.45
C VAL A 56 3.67 -11.80 1.04
N PRO A 57 2.41 -11.33 0.89
CA PRO A 57 1.84 -11.07 -0.44
C PRO A 57 2.47 -9.86 -1.12
N VAL A 58 2.86 -8.83 -0.36
CA VAL A 58 3.20 -7.50 -0.88
C VAL A 58 4.32 -6.86 -0.08
N VAL A 59 5.24 -6.18 -0.76
CA VAL A 59 6.14 -5.20 -0.16
C VAL A 59 5.84 -3.79 -0.66
N LYS A 60 6.18 -2.80 0.16
CA LYS A 60 5.92 -1.39 -0.15
C LYS A 60 7.20 -0.55 0.00
N PRO A 61 8.00 -0.45 -1.07
CA PRO A 61 9.12 0.50 -1.07
C PRO A 61 8.61 1.94 -0.94
N GLN A 62 9.22 2.71 -0.04
CA GLN A 62 8.91 4.12 0.15
C GLN A 62 9.88 4.97 -0.68
N SER A 63 9.39 5.54 -1.76
CA SER A 63 10.20 6.25 -2.78
C SER A 63 11.07 7.35 -2.20
N ALA A 64 10.57 8.12 -1.24
CA ALA A 64 11.27 9.25 -0.62
C ALA A 64 12.66 8.88 -0.06
N PHE A 65 12.83 7.66 0.48
CA PHE A 65 14.12 7.22 1.01
C PHE A 65 15.16 6.90 -0.07
N PHE A 66 14.72 6.66 -1.27
CA PHE A 66 15.58 6.47 -2.44
C PHE A 66 15.82 7.82 -3.13
N GLU A 67 14.77 8.62 -3.30
CA GLU A 67 14.83 9.94 -3.96
C GLU A 67 15.85 10.88 -3.28
N ARG A 68 16.00 10.81 -1.96
CA ARG A 68 16.97 11.65 -1.22
C ARG A 68 18.44 11.44 -1.63
N PHE A 69 18.75 10.34 -2.31
CA PHE A 69 20.08 10.08 -2.88
C PHE A 69 20.19 10.45 -4.37
N GLY A 70 19.20 11.17 -4.91
CA GLY A 70 19.16 11.57 -6.32
C GLY A 70 19.06 10.40 -7.29
N SER A 71 19.61 10.57 -8.49
CA SER A 71 19.53 9.53 -9.54
C SER A 71 20.12 8.20 -9.13
N ARG A 72 21.17 8.18 -8.31
CA ARG A 72 21.80 6.95 -7.81
C ARG A 72 20.88 6.19 -6.86
N GLY A 73 20.10 6.90 -6.05
CA GLY A 73 19.09 6.26 -5.19
C GLY A 73 17.93 5.71 -6.01
N ILE A 74 17.52 6.41 -7.06
CA ILE A 74 16.52 5.91 -8.01
C ILE A 74 17.02 4.63 -8.70
N GLN A 75 18.29 4.54 -9.06
CA GLN A 75 18.88 3.31 -9.61
C GLN A 75 18.77 2.14 -8.62
N VAL A 76 19.01 2.39 -7.33
CA VAL A 76 18.80 1.35 -6.30
C VAL A 76 17.32 0.94 -6.21
N LEU A 77 16.38 1.88 -6.34
CA LEU A 77 14.96 1.57 -6.37
C LEU A 77 14.59 0.68 -7.58
N GLU A 78 15.14 0.95 -8.74
CA GLU A 78 14.99 0.10 -9.94
C GLU A 78 15.48 -1.34 -9.69
N GLU A 79 16.63 -1.51 -9.04
CA GLU A 79 17.17 -2.81 -8.64
C GLU A 79 16.24 -3.54 -7.65
N VAL A 80 15.69 -2.82 -6.67
CA VAL A 80 14.75 -3.36 -5.69
C VAL A 80 13.46 -3.84 -6.37
N LEU A 81 12.89 -3.05 -7.28
CA LEU A 81 11.69 -3.42 -8.03
C LEU A 81 11.94 -4.62 -8.96
N ALA A 82 13.12 -4.69 -9.58
CA ALA A 82 13.53 -5.84 -10.38
C ALA A 82 13.63 -7.11 -9.53
N ALA A 83 14.31 -7.04 -8.39
CA ALA A 83 14.44 -8.16 -7.45
C ALA A 83 13.07 -8.65 -6.93
N CYS A 84 12.14 -7.74 -6.64
CA CYS A 84 10.76 -8.10 -6.26
C CYS A 84 10.05 -8.88 -7.38
N ARG A 85 10.17 -8.44 -8.63
CA ARG A 85 9.56 -9.14 -9.79
C ARG A 85 10.15 -10.54 -9.96
N GLU A 86 11.47 -10.69 -9.86
CA GLU A 86 12.16 -11.99 -9.95
C GLU A 86 11.74 -12.92 -8.82
N ALA A 87 11.52 -12.40 -7.62
CA ALA A 87 11.06 -13.15 -6.46
C ALA A 87 9.55 -13.48 -6.49
N GLY A 88 8.79 -13.01 -7.48
CA GLY A 88 7.32 -13.17 -7.54
C GLY A 88 6.59 -12.46 -6.40
N LEU A 89 7.16 -11.36 -5.89
CA LEU A 89 6.65 -10.55 -4.80
C LEU A 89 5.94 -9.32 -5.35
N LEU A 90 4.67 -9.12 -5.02
CA LEU A 90 3.93 -7.93 -5.47
C LEU A 90 4.48 -6.66 -4.80
N THR A 91 4.46 -5.57 -5.56
CA THR A 91 4.95 -4.27 -5.09
C THR A 91 3.87 -3.20 -5.12
N ILE A 92 3.76 -2.44 -4.02
CA ILE A 92 3.08 -1.14 -3.98
C ILE A 92 4.17 -0.08 -3.83
N LEU A 93 4.48 0.67 -4.88
CA LEU A 93 5.46 1.75 -4.78
C LEU A 93 4.80 2.99 -4.17
N ASP A 94 5.27 3.37 -2.98
CA ASP A 94 4.68 4.48 -2.23
C ASP A 94 5.28 5.82 -2.68
N VAL A 95 4.66 6.42 -3.70
CA VAL A 95 5.11 7.66 -4.37
C VAL A 95 4.22 8.86 -4.09
N LYS A 96 2.97 8.62 -3.69
CA LYS A 96 1.95 9.65 -3.41
C LYS A 96 1.90 10.78 -4.46
N ARG A 97 2.03 10.43 -5.75
CA ARG A 97 1.95 11.41 -6.84
C ARG A 97 0.52 11.90 -7.01
N GLY A 98 0.38 13.11 -7.49
CA GLY A 98 -0.90 13.71 -7.85
C GLY A 98 -0.63 14.93 -8.71
N ASP A 99 -1.27 14.98 -9.91
CA ASP A 99 -1.15 16.08 -10.85
C ASP A 99 -2.34 16.06 -11.83
N ILE A 100 -2.35 16.91 -12.83
CA ILE A 100 -3.38 17.02 -13.86
C ILE A 100 -2.83 16.69 -15.25
N GLY A 101 -3.69 16.24 -16.15
CA GLY A 101 -3.44 16.12 -17.59
C GLY A 101 -2.15 15.38 -17.95
N SER A 102 -1.34 15.99 -18.80
CA SER A 102 -0.10 15.39 -19.31
C SER A 102 0.96 15.14 -18.24
N THR A 103 1.01 15.95 -17.18
CA THR A 103 1.94 15.74 -16.05
C THR A 103 1.56 14.47 -15.28
N MET A 104 0.27 14.28 -15.00
CA MET A 104 -0.20 13.03 -14.39
C MET A 104 0.08 11.82 -15.29
N ALA A 105 -0.09 11.96 -16.61
CA ALA A 105 0.25 10.91 -17.56
C ALA A 105 1.76 10.57 -17.55
N GLY A 106 2.63 11.57 -17.37
CA GLY A 106 4.08 11.36 -17.23
C GLY A 106 4.42 10.53 -15.97
N TYR A 107 3.80 10.84 -14.82
CA TYR A 107 3.93 10.01 -13.62
C TYR A 107 3.39 8.60 -13.83
N ALA A 108 2.23 8.47 -14.47
CA ALA A 108 1.66 7.17 -14.77
C ALA A 108 2.60 6.33 -15.65
N GLN A 109 3.17 6.90 -16.70
CA GLN A 109 4.13 6.21 -17.55
C GLN A 109 5.35 5.73 -16.76
N ALA A 110 5.89 6.56 -15.88
CA ALA A 110 7.07 6.20 -15.07
C ALA A 110 6.82 4.96 -14.19
N TYR A 111 5.64 4.84 -13.59
CA TYR A 111 5.40 3.82 -12.56
C TYR A 111 4.49 2.67 -12.98
N LEU A 112 3.65 2.86 -14.01
CA LEU A 112 2.62 1.90 -14.41
C LEU A 112 2.82 1.30 -15.81
N SER A 113 3.74 1.84 -16.63
CA SER A 113 4.09 1.24 -17.91
C SER A 113 4.94 -0.01 -17.71
N SER A 114 4.58 -1.12 -18.36
CA SER A 114 5.26 -2.41 -18.20
C SER A 114 6.74 -2.41 -18.58
N GLY A 115 7.17 -1.51 -19.48
CA GLY A 115 8.56 -1.34 -19.91
C GLY A 115 9.37 -0.34 -19.07
N SER A 116 8.76 0.33 -18.08
CA SER A 116 9.49 1.26 -17.23
C SER A 116 10.36 0.53 -16.21
N PRO A 117 11.61 0.95 -15.96
CA PRO A 117 12.43 0.38 -14.90
C PRO A 117 11.82 0.59 -13.50
N LEU A 118 11.04 1.67 -13.31
CA LEU A 118 10.30 1.96 -12.08
C LEU A 118 8.91 1.33 -12.02
N ALA A 119 8.55 0.46 -12.98
CA ALA A 119 7.23 -0.17 -12.99
C ALA A 119 7.00 -1.02 -11.74
N ALA A 120 5.97 -0.68 -10.98
CA ALA A 120 5.46 -1.45 -9.85
C ALA A 120 4.17 -2.19 -10.21
N ASP A 121 3.67 -3.06 -9.32
CA ASP A 121 2.35 -3.69 -9.48
C ASP A 121 1.22 -2.72 -9.12
N ALA A 122 1.47 -1.83 -8.16
CA ALA A 122 0.57 -0.74 -7.81
C ALA A 122 1.36 0.48 -7.31
N ILE A 123 0.71 1.64 -7.30
CA ILE A 123 1.28 2.90 -6.76
C ILE A 123 0.29 3.60 -5.84
N THR A 124 0.80 4.46 -4.96
CA THR A 124 -0.04 5.38 -4.18
C THR A 124 -0.20 6.72 -4.88
N LEU A 125 -1.41 7.29 -4.85
CA LEU A 125 -1.74 8.58 -5.45
C LEU A 125 -2.43 9.50 -4.45
N SER A 126 -2.13 10.81 -4.55
CA SER A 126 -2.77 11.87 -3.78
C SER A 126 -3.88 12.54 -4.60
N PRO A 127 -5.13 12.54 -4.11
CA PRO A 127 -6.26 13.13 -4.83
C PRO A 127 -6.48 14.61 -4.50
N TYR A 128 -5.47 15.32 -4.00
CA TYR A 128 -5.62 16.71 -3.55
C TYR A 128 -6.12 17.65 -4.67
N LEU A 129 -5.76 17.38 -5.92
CA LEU A 129 -6.24 18.13 -7.09
C LEU A 129 -7.60 17.61 -7.63
N GLY A 130 -8.32 16.83 -6.83
CA GLY A 130 -9.55 16.16 -7.20
C GLY A 130 -9.32 14.75 -7.73
N TYR A 131 -10.20 13.80 -7.40
CA TYR A 131 -10.09 12.42 -7.83
C TYR A 131 -10.01 12.28 -9.36
N GLY A 132 -10.81 13.05 -10.09
CA GLY A 132 -10.81 13.01 -11.57
C GLY A 132 -9.48 13.39 -12.23
N SER A 133 -8.60 14.14 -11.53
CA SER A 133 -7.26 14.45 -12.03
C SER A 133 -6.36 13.21 -12.15
N LEU A 134 -6.69 12.14 -11.45
CA LEU A 134 -5.96 10.88 -11.46
C LEU A 134 -6.30 9.97 -12.67
N ALA A 135 -7.27 10.36 -13.50
CA ALA A 135 -7.75 9.56 -14.63
C ALA A 135 -6.62 9.00 -15.52
N PRO A 136 -5.57 9.76 -15.91
CA PRO A 136 -4.49 9.21 -16.72
C PRO A 136 -3.76 8.02 -16.07
N ALA A 137 -3.64 8.01 -14.72
CA ALA A 137 -3.02 6.91 -14.01
C ALA A 137 -3.99 5.72 -13.84
N LEU A 138 -5.25 5.98 -13.58
CA LEU A 138 -6.29 4.95 -13.47
C LEU A 138 -6.45 4.19 -14.79
N ASP A 139 -6.52 4.92 -15.91
CA ASP A 139 -6.66 4.33 -17.25
C ASP A 139 -5.43 3.49 -17.63
N LEU A 140 -4.21 4.00 -17.38
CA LEU A 140 -2.99 3.27 -17.68
C LEU A 140 -2.81 2.05 -16.77
N ALA A 141 -3.17 2.15 -15.49
CA ALA A 141 -3.16 1.02 -14.55
C ALA A 141 -4.08 -0.10 -15.06
N LYS A 142 -5.31 0.24 -15.41
CA LYS A 142 -6.28 -0.69 -16.00
C LYS A 142 -5.74 -1.36 -17.27
N ALA A 143 -5.22 -0.58 -18.21
CA ALA A 143 -4.67 -1.10 -19.47
C ALA A 143 -3.51 -2.09 -19.26
N ASN A 144 -2.70 -1.89 -18.21
CA ASN A 144 -1.53 -2.72 -17.90
C ASN A 144 -1.77 -3.75 -16.78
N GLY A 145 -3.01 -3.94 -16.30
CA GLY A 145 -3.32 -4.86 -15.21
C GLY A 145 -2.62 -4.49 -13.90
N LYS A 146 -2.45 -3.20 -13.65
CA LYS A 146 -1.82 -2.61 -12.45
C LYS A 146 -2.87 -2.09 -11.48
N GLY A 147 -2.45 -1.79 -10.24
CA GLY A 147 -3.30 -1.21 -9.20
C GLY A 147 -2.94 0.23 -8.85
N VAL A 148 -3.88 0.91 -8.21
CA VAL A 148 -3.70 2.25 -7.66
C VAL A 148 -4.28 2.29 -6.26
N TYR A 149 -3.57 2.91 -5.31
CA TYR A 149 -4.06 3.19 -3.96
C TYR A 149 -4.21 4.70 -3.77
N VAL A 150 -5.44 5.16 -3.63
CA VAL A 150 -5.74 6.59 -3.44
C VAL A 150 -5.78 6.93 -1.95
N LEU A 151 -5.08 7.99 -1.55
CA LEU A 151 -5.14 8.50 -0.18
C LEU A 151 -6.57 8.95 0.14
N ALA A 152 -7.15 8.40 1.22
CA ALA A 152 -8.52 8.73 1.63
C ALA A 152 -8.59 9.26 3.05
N LEU A 153 -8.14 8.48 4.04
CA LEU A 153 -8.19 8.85 5.45
C LEU A 153 -6.89 8.45 6.14
N THR A 154 -6.08 9.43 6.52
CA THR A 154 -4.74 9.20 7.08
C THR A 154 -4.68 9.53 8.56
N SER A 155 -3.74 8.94 9.30
CA SER A 155 -3.65 9.05 10.76
C SER A 155 -2.91 10.29 11.25
N ASN A 156 -2.27 11.05 10.37
CA ASN A 156 -1.56 12.28 10.74
C ASN A 156 -2.57 13.40 11.10
N PRO A 157 -2.32 14.18 12.17
CA PRO A 157 -3.28 15.17 12.65
C PRO A 157 -3.60 16.27 11.64
N GLU A 158 -2.65 16.65 10.78
CA GLU A 158 -2.84 17.68 9.75
C GLU A 158 -3.85 17.25 8.67
N GLY A 159 -4.04 15.95 8.47
CA GLY A 159 -4.98 15.38 7.51
C GLY A 159 -6.44 15.79 7.78
N PHE A 160 -6.78 16.08 9.05
CA PHE A 160 -8.10 16.50 9.46
C PHE A 160 -8.62 17.71 8.65
N GLN A 161 -7.78 18.71 8.41
CA GLN A 161 -8.18 19.96 7.73
C GLN A 161 -8.73 19.71 6.32
N VAL A 162 -8.20 18.71 5.62
CA VAL A 162 -8.60 18.40 4.24
C VAL A 162 -9.60 17.25 4.21
N GLN A 163 -9.32 16.16 4.90
CA GLN A 163 -10.07 14.91 4.77
C GLN A 163 -11.43 14.95 5.42
N HIS A 164 -11.59 15.75 6.50
CA HIS A 164 -12.86 15.94 7.22
C HIS A 164 -13.66 17.15 6.70
N ALA A 165 -13.07 18.00 5.84
CA ALA A 165 -13.82 19.11 5.24
C ALA A 165 -15.03 18.59 4.44
N GLN A 166 -16.10 19.37 4.41
CA GLN A 166 -17.31 19.00 3.69
C GLN A 166 -17.29 19.49 2.24
N CYS A 167 -17.63 18.60 1.33
CA CYS A 167 -17.93 18.91 -0.05
C CYS A 167 -19.32 19.52 -0.22
N ALA A 168 -19.60 20.10 -1.37
CA ALA A 168 -20.94 20.61 -1.70
C ALA A 168 -22.06 19.55 -1.62
N SER A 169 -21.71 18.26 -1.73
CA SER A 169 -22.61 17.13 -1.55
C SER A 169 -23.00 16.85 -0.09
N GLY A 170 -22.41 17.56 0.87
CA GLY A 170 -22.56 17.29 2.32
C GLY A 170 -21.70 16.14 2.83
N LYS A 171 -21.01 15.39 1.97
CA LYS A 171 -20.04 14.36 2.36
C LYS A 171 -18.72 14.99 2.77
N SER A 172 -17.96 14.31 3.63
CA SER A 172 -16.56 14.67 3.83
C SER A 172 -15.74 14.41 2.55
N VAL A 173 -14.61 15.12 2.39
CA VAL A 173 -13.68 14.88 1.28
C VAL A 173 -13.23 13.41 1.26
N ALA A 174 -12.92 12.81 2.42
CA ALA A 174 -12.57 11.39 2.50
C ALA A 174 -13.70 10.49 1.98
N ALA A 175 -14.95 10.71 2.42
CA ALA A 175 -16.09 9.92 1.97
C ALA A 175 -16.39 10.08 0.48
N ASP A 176 -16.19 11.28 -0.06
CA ASP A 176 -16.39 11.55 -1.49
C ASP A 176 -15.33 10.83 -2.36
N ILE A 177 -14.04 10.87 -1.95
CA ILE A 177 -12.96 10.15 -2.61
C ILE A 177 -13.23 8.64 -2.61
N ILE A 178 -13.64 8.06 -1.48
CA ILE A 178 -13.99 6.63 -1.37
C ILE A 178 -15.14 6.29 -2.33
N SER A 179 -16.17 7.14 -2.36
CA SER A 179 -17.31 6.96 -3.28
C SER A 179 -16.89 7.02 -4.75
N GLN A 180 -15.93 7.89 -5.12
CA GLN A 180 -15.43 8.00 -6.48
C GLN A 180 -14.56 6.78 -6.86
N ALA A 181 -13.71 6.31 -5.94
CA ALA A 181 -12.91 5.09 -6.14
C ALA A 181 -13.81 3.86 -6.37
N GLU A 182 -14.89 3.72 -5.58
CA GLU A 182 -15.85 2.64 -5.76
C GLU A 182 -16.59 2.74 -7.10
N ARG A 183 -16.97 3.93 -7.55
CA ARG A 183 -17.56 4.10 -8.89
C ARG A 183 -16.63 3.62 -10.00
N THR A 184 -15.32 3.91 -9.88
CA THR A 184 -14.29 3.40 -10.82
C THR A 184 -14.24 1.88 -10.77
N ASN A 185 -14.25 1.28 -9.59
CA ASN A 185 -14.22 -0.17 -9.42
C ASN A 185 -15.45 -0.87 -10.00
N LYS A 186 -16.65 -0.30 -9.84
CA LYS A 186 -17.91 -0.89 -10.35
C LYS A 186 -17.97 -0.99 -11.87
N THR A 187 -17.25 -0.14 -12.59
CA THR A 187 -17.16 -0.23 -14.05
C THR A 187 -16.34 -1.44 -14.51
N ASP A 188 -15.56 -2.05 -13.59
CA ASP A 188 -14.56 -3.06 -13.88
C ASP A 188 -14.76 -4.39 -13.13
N SER A 189 -15.80 -4.47 -12.28
CA SER A 189 -15.93 -5.60 -11.35
C SER A 189 -16.43 -6.88 -12.04
N ASP A 190 -15.55 -7.86 -12.11
CA ASP A 190 -15.95 -9.26 -12.03
C ASP A 190 -16.39 -9.51 -10.59
N GLN A 191 -17.65 -9.90 -10.39
CA GLN A 191 -18.25 -10.07 -9.08
C GLN A 191 -17.42 -11.07 -8.23
N GLY A 192 -17.07 -10.67 -7.02
CA GLY A 192 -16.43 -11.52 -6.03
C GLY A 192 -14.92 -11.39 -5.87
N HIS A 193 -14.24 -10.55 -6.64
CA HIS A 193 -12.79 -10.33 -6.53
C HIS A 193 -12.45 -8.93 -6.00
N ILE A 194 -11.22 -8.79 -5.43
CA ILE A 194 -10.67 -7.49 -5.06
C ILE A 194 -10.48 -6.64 -6.34
N ALA A 195 -11.01 -5.41 -6.34
CA ALA A 195 -10.86 -4.49 -7.47
C ALA A 195 -9.46 -3.83 -7.49
N ASP A 196 -9.11 -3.22 -8.65
CA ASP A 196 -7.76 -2.72 -8.91
C ASP A 196 -7.48 -1.34 -8.26
N VAL A 197 -8.54 -0.58 -7.94
CA VAL A 197 -8.40 0.69 -7.22
C VAL A 197 -8.62 0.43 -5.73
N GLY A 198 -7.57 0.60 -4.96
CA GLY A 198 -7.56 0.52 -3.50
C GLY A 198 -7.52 1.90 -2.84
N LEU A 199 -7.56 1.90 -1.52
CA LEU A 199 -7.49 3.10 -0.68
C LEU A 199 -6.31 3.02 0.29
N VAL A 200 -5.82 4.19 0.72
CA VAL A 200 -4.97 4.29 1.91
C VAL A 200 -5.81 4.81 3.06
N VAL A 201 -5.96 3.99 4.10
CA VAL A 201 -6.69 4.33 5.34
C VAL A 201 -5.84 3.92 6.54
N GLY A 202 -5.45 4.87 7.36
CA GLY A 202 -4.59 4.62 8.52
C GLY A 202 -5.25 3.72 9.57
N ALA A 203 -4.52 2.77 10.11
CA ALA A 203 -4.99 1.85 11.16
C ALA A 203 -5.25 2.53 12.51
N THR A 204 -4.75 3.75 12.70
CA THR A 204 -4.91 4.54 13.93
C THR A 204 -5.92 5.68 13.79
N THR A 205 -6.78 5.67 12.77
CA THR A 205 -7.80 6.71 12.56
C THR A 205 -8.96 6.63 13.58
N GLY A 206 -9.00 5.62 14.43
CA GLY A 206 -9.96 5.49 15.52
C GLY A 206 -11.41 5.41 15.03
N ASN A 207 -12.24 6.37 15.48
CA ASN A 207 -13.64 6.46 15.10
C ASN A 207 -13.89 7.35 13.88
N ALA A 208 -12.85 7.98 13.30
CA ALA A 208 -13.02 9.00 12.26
C ALA A 208 -13.86 8.51 11.07
N ALA A 209 -13.67 7.26 10.62
CA ALA A 209 -14.47 6.69 9.55
C ALA A 209 -15.96 6.69 9.90
N LYS A 210 -16.32 6.23 11.12
CA LYS A 210 -17.70 6.20 11.62
C LYS A 210 -18.28 7.60 11.74
N ASP A 211 -17.52 8.53 12.31
CA ASP A 211 -17.95 9.92 12.55
C ASP A 211 -18.18 10.66 11.21
N LEU A 212 -17.48 10.27 10.15
CA LEU A 212 -17.66 10.79 8.79
C LEU A 212 -18.69 10.03 7.96
N GLY A 213 -19.39 9.04 8.54
CA GLY A 213 -20.37 8.22 7.84
C GLY A 213 -19.80 7.35 6.74
N ILE A 214 -18.52 6.94 6.86
CA ILE A 214 -17.82 6.06 5.91
C ILE A 214 -18.12 4.61 6.26
N ASP A 215 -18.71 3.90 5.31
CA ASP A 215 -18.93 2.44 5.36
C ASP A 215 -18.04 1.75 4.33
N PHE A 216 -17.10 0.94 4.80
CA PHE A 216 -16.20 0.17 3.94
C PHE A 216 -16.82 -1.11 3.39
N SER A 217 -18.00 -1.55 3.86
CA SER A 217 -18.66 -2.75 3.36
C SER A 217 -19.00 -2.66 1.87
N ALA A 218 -19.32 -1.46 1.41
CA ALA A 218 -19.64 -1.17 0.02
C ALA A 218 -18.40 -0.96 -0.88
N PHE A 219 -17.17 -0.95 -0.30
CA PHE A 219 -15.95 -0.75 -1.08
C PHE A 219 -15.37 -2.07 -1.54
N SER A 220 -15.19 -2.24 -2.85
CA SER A 220 -14.75 -3.50 -3.48
C SER A 220 -13.23 -3.65 -3.62
N GLY A 221 -12.45 -2.58 -3.49
CA GLY A 221 -10.99 -2.61 -3.55
C GLY A 221 -10.32 -3.05 -2.25
N SER A 222 -9.01 -3.28 -2.30
CA SER A 222 -8.21 -3.47 -1.09
C SER A 222 -7.93 -2.16 -0.37
N VAL A 223 -7.66 -2.26 0.93
CA VAL A 223 -7.28 -1.10 1.75
C VAL A 223 -5.87 -1.29 2.29
N LEU A 224 -4.94 -0.44 1.87
CA LEU A 224 -3.62 -0.35 2.47
C LEU A 224 -3.74 0.43 3.78
N SER A 225 -3.50 -0.26 4.91
CA SER A 225 -3.69 0.32 6.24
C SER A 225 -2.35 0.42 6.99
N PRO A 226 -1.66 1.57 6.91
CA PRO A 226 -0.43 1.83 7.65
C PRO A 226 -0.69 2.01 9.15
N GLY A 227 0.32 1.65 9.98
CA GLY A 227 0.31 1.92 11.43
C GLY A 227 0.34 0.68 12.31
N ILE A 228 0.38 -0.51 11.74
CA ILE A 228 0.46 -1.75 12.51
C ILE A 228 1.81 -1.89 13.21
N GLY A 229 1.76 -2.20 14.49
CA GLY A 229 2.92 -2.42 15.35
C GLY A 229 3.58 -1.11 15.79
N ALA A 230 4.50 -0.55 15.00
CA ALA A 230 5.33 0.59 15.41
C ALA A 230 4.57 1.90 15.71
N GLN A 231 3.35 2.09 15.18
CA GLN A 231 2.47 3.21 15.49
C GLN A 231 1.34 2.81 16.45
N GLY A 232 1.41 1.62 17.04
CA GLY A 232 0.53 1.14 18.09
C GLY A 232 -0.79 0.54 17.62
N ALA A 233 -1.10 0.51 16.31
CA ALA A 233 -2.30 -0.15 15.84
C ALA A 233 -2.20 -1.67 16.02
N THR A 234 -3.31 -2.24 16.45
CA THR A 234 -3.50 -3.65 16.74
C THR A 234 -4.44 -4.31 15.71
N PRO A 235 -4.49 -5.64 15.67
CA PRO A 235 -5.52 -6.35 14.95
C PRO A 235 -6.94 -5.91 15.29
N ALA A 236 -7.24 -5.64 16.55
CA ALA A 236 -8.55 -5.18 16.99
C ALA A 236 -8.94 -3.81 16.39
N ASP A 237 -7.97 -2.92 16.15
CA ASP A 237 -8.23 -1.63 15.51
C ASP A 237 -8.64 -1.81 14.05
N ILE A 238 -8.04 -2.74 13.32
CA ILE A 238 -8.46 -3.11 11.96
C ILE A 238 -9.91 -3.63 11.97
N GLN A 239 -10.23 -4.55 12.87
CA GLN A 239 -11.59 -5.08 12.98
C GLN A 239 -12.59 -3.97 13.34
N LYS A 240 -12.21 -3.05 14.22
CA LYS A 240 -13.07 -1.94 14.64
C LYS A 240 -13.37 -0.97 13.49
N ILE A 241 -12.37 -0.67 12.65
CA ILE A 241 -12.50 0.29 11.53
C ILE A 241 -13.24 -0.34 10.35
N PHE A 242 -12.90 -1.59 9.99
CA PHE A 242 -13.31 -2.21 8.72
C PHE A 242 -14.40 -3.28 8.88
N GLY A 243 -14.67 -3.75 10.09
CA GLY A 243 -15.70 -4.77 10.33
C GLY A 243 -15.53 -6.01 9.46
N GLU A 244 -16.61 -6.40 8.78
CA GLU A 244 -16.60 -7.55 7.86
C GLU A 244 -15.70 -7.35 6.63
N SER A 245 -15.34 -6.10 6.28
CA SER A 245 -14.43 -5.80 5.17
C SER A 245 -12.95 -5.96 5.53
N ALA A 246 -12.61 -6.33 6.77
CA ALA A 246 -11.23 -6.49 7.23
C ALA A 246 -10.40 -7.46 6.36
N PHE A 247 -11.03 -8.47 5.73
CA PHE A 247 -10.37 -9.41 4.83
C PHE A 247 -9.72 -8.75 3.59
N ARG A 248 -10.17 -7.55 3.19
CA ARG A 248 -9.60 -6.77 2.09
C ARG A 248 -8.47 -5.85 2.53
N VAL A 249 -8.14 -5.82 3.82
CA VAL A 249 -7.12 -4.93 4.36
C VAL A 249 -5.74 -5.53 4.21
N LEU A 250 -4.81 -4.76 3.65
CA LEU A 250 -3.38 -4.99 3.72
C LEU A 250 -2.83 -4.26 4.95
N ALA A 251 -2.56 -4.99 6.00
CA ALA A 251 -1.99 -4.50 7.24
C ALA A 251 -0.52 -4.12 7.02
N SER A 252 -0.23 -2.82 6.88
CA SER A 252 1.12 -2.37 6.53
C SER A 252 1.97 -2.11 7.76
N THR A 253 3.13 -2.77 7.80
CA THR A 253 4.15 -2.64 8.84
C THR A 253 5.54 -2.53 8.24
N SER A 254 6.42 -1.74 8.83
CA SER A 254 7.82 -1.61 8.44
C SER A 254 8.73 -1.98 9.61
N ARG A 255 8.86 -1.11 10.61
CA ARG A 255 9.73 -1.33 11.77
C ARG A 255 9.38 -2.58 12.58
N GLY A 256 8.12 -3.03 12.57
CA GLY A 256 7.70 -4.27 13.22
C GLY A 256 8.44 -5.50 12.70
N ILE A 257 8.96 -5.44 11.48
CA ILE A 257 9.75 -6.51 10.86
C ILE A 257 11.22 -6.09 10.76
N SER A 258 11.53 -4.92 10.19
CA SER A 258 12.91 -4.50 9.94
C SER A 258 13.76 -4.40 11.20
N SER A 259 13.17 -4.13 12.38
CA SER A 259 13.91 -4.11 13.65
C SER A 259 14.46 -5.49 14.07
N ALA A 260 14.03 -6.59 13.46
CA ALA A 260 14.56 -7.93 13.71
C ALA A 260 15.82 -8.25 12.88
N GLY A 261 16.18 -7.37 11.92
CA GLY A 261 17.32 -7.57 11.03
C GLY A 261 18.68 -7.39 11.71
N PRO A 262 19.78 -7.56 10.98
CA PRO A 262 19.85 -7.75 9.52
C PRO A 262 19.70 -9.21 9.02
N LYS A 263 19.65 -10.22 9.91
CA LYS A 263 19.60 -11.63 9.47
C LYS A 263 18.27 -11.96 8.79
N VAL A 264 18.32 -12.52 7.58
CA VAL A 264 17.17 -12.96 6.78
C VAL A 264 16.23 -13.85 7.60
N SER A 265 16.77 -14.85 8.30
CA SER A 265 15.96 -15.76 9.13
C SER A 265 15.20 -15.06 10.26
N SER A 266 15.78 -14.02 10.87
CA SER A 266 15.13 -13.21 11.90
C SER A 266 14.00 -12.36 11.33
N LEU A 267 14.21 -11.76 10.16
CA LEU A 267 13.20 -11.00 9.42
C LEU A 267 12.03 -11.89 9.03
N GLN A 268 12.29 -13.09 8.51
CA GLN A 268 11.26 -14.09 8.19
C GLN A 268 10.46 -14.52 9.41
N ALA A 269 11.14 -14.76 10.55
CA ALA A 269 10.46 -15.10 11.80
C ALA A 269 9.54 -13.96 12.29
N ALA A 270 9.99 -12.71 12.17
CA ALA A 270 9.19 -11.53 12.48
C ALA A 270 7.97 -11.41 11.55
N ALA A 271 8.14 -11.64 10.25
CA ALA A 271 7.06 -11.60 9.28
C ALA A 271 5.99 -12.66 9.59
N ARG A 272 6.40 -13.92 9.82
CA ARG A 272 5.48 -15.01 10.21
C ARG A 272 4.68 -14.68 11.46
N ARG A 273 5.34 -14.21 12.53
CA ARG A 273 4.66 -13.82 13.77
C ARG A 273 3.59 -12.75 13.54
N ILE A 274 3.88 -11.71 12.76
CA ILE A 274 2.90 -10.65 12.47
C ILE A 274 1.77 -11.20 11.60
N THR A 275 2.07 -12.03 10.61
CA THR A 275 1.04 -12.66 9.76
C THR A 275 0.11 -13.56 10.58
N GLU A 276 0.65 -14.33 11.51
CA GLU A 276 -0.14 -15.16 12.45
C GLU A 276 -1.05 -14.29 13.33
N GLN A 277 -0.52 -13.23 13.92
CA GLN A 277 -1.30 -12.29 14.74
C GLN A 277 -2.46 -11.63 13.96
N MET A 278 -2.26 -11.39 12.65
CA MET A 278 -3.29 -10.81 11.80
C MET A 278 -4.30 -11.85 11.29
N SER A 279 -3.93 -13.14 11.20
CA SER A 279 -4.73 -14.18 10.55
C SER A 279 -6.08 -14.44 11.21
N ASP A 280 -6.16 -14.32 12.55
CA ASP A 280 -7.39 -14.55 13.31
C ASP A 280 -8.53 -13.59 12.94
N ILE A 281 -8.19 -12.39 12.50
CA ILE A 281 -9.15 -11.37 12.07
C ILE A 281 -9.65 -11.66 10.66
N PHE A 282 -8.75 -12.04 9.77
CA PHE A 282 -9.07 -12.23 8.36
C PHE A 282 -9.85 -13.53 8.09
N ARG A 283 -9.69 -14.57 8.94
CA ARG A 283 -10.43 -15.83 8.83
C ARG A 283 -11.91 -15.69 9.22
N ASN A 284 -12.23 -14.81 10.14
CA ASN A 284 -13.60 -14.63 10.62
C ASN A 284 -14.52 -13.93 9.61
N GLY A 285 -13.95 -13.24 8.58
CA GLY A 285 -14.70 -12.61 7.49
C GLY A 285 -15.06 -13.56 6.34
N THR A 286 -14.33 -14.69 6.17
CA THR A 286 -14.55 -15.63 5.05
C THR A 286 -15.53 -16.75 5.39
N SER A 287 -15.95 -16.89 6.66
CA SER A 287 -16.83 -17.97 7.13
C SER A 287 -18.32 -17.71 6.90
N LYS A 288 -18.70 -16.58 6.29
CA LYS A 288 -20.09 -16.15 6.07
C LYS A 288 -20.42 -15.75 4.62
N ALA A 289 -19.56 -16.08 3.67
CA ALA A 289 -19.82 -15.85 2.24
C ALA A 289 -20.24 -17.15 1.52
#